data_9a9efc786b681016a9080f21269fd776
#
_entry.id   9a9efc786b681016a9080f21269fd776
#
_cell.length_a   1.000
_cell.length_b   1.000
_cell.length_c   1.000
_cell.angle_alpha   90.00
_cell.angle_beta   90.00
_cell.angle_gamma   90.00
#
_symmetry.space_group_name_H-M   'P 1'
#
loop_
_entity.id
_entity.type
_entity.pdbx_description
1 polymer ?
#
loop_
_entity_poly.entity_id
_entity_poly.type
_entity_poly.pdbx_seq_one_letter_code
_entity_poly.pdbx_strand_id
1 'polypeptide(L)'
;MNQFHNILFVSNGLTDETESLKQVLSLARNNNATLNVLIVCLEFSDLMTVYKDKFEASLKTQLQQSIQSARDALNLSETDLPINIQVESGSIPAIRIIRQVLKHSYDLIVKNAAQKDDGIGFTAIDMELLRKCPCPVWLCRPIERHRDNIHVAVAIDPISDEKAGHDLSIRLLEISRSLADNCDNKLNIISCWDHELEGFLKNNMWIDIPDNALSKSVEDVRDKHYIALEELIKKSNISGNIQVHHVRGEPQRMIPQFVDDLKIDILVMGTVARTGIDGFICGNTAENILQKLKCSLLALKPNGFVSPVTV
;
A
#
# COMPACT_ATOMS: atom_id res chain seq x y z
N MET A 1 5.00 -3.56 -17.75
CA MET A 1 5.94 -4.47 -17.04
C MET A 1 5.11 -5.38 -16.14
N ASN A 2 5.38 -6.68 -16.16
CA ASN A 2 4.73 -7.62 -15.24
C ASN A 2 5.40 -7.48 -13.87
N GLN A 3 4.72 -6.79 -12.95
CA GLN A 3 5.25 -6.51 -11.61
C GLN A 3 4.87 -7.60 -10.59
N PHE A 4 3.73 -8.27 -10.81
CA PHE A 4 3.20 -9.30 -9.93
C PHE A 4 2.83 -10.53 -10.74
N HIS A 5 3.10 -11.73 -10.21
CA HIS A 5 2.89 -13.02 -10.89
C HIS A 5 1.97 -13.96 -10.12
N ASN A 6 1.96 -13.86 -8.79
CA ASN A 6 1.23 -14.76 -7.92
C ASN A 6 0.48 -13.97 -6.83
N ILE A 7 -0.77 -13.64 -7.11
CA ILE A 7 -1.57 -12.73 -6.29
C ILE A 7 -2.51 -13.52 -5.37
N LEU A 8 -2.56 -13.12 -4.09
CA LEU A 8 -3.53 -13.60 -3.13
C LEU A 8 -4.58 -12.52 -2.85
N PHE A 9 -5.85 -12.76 -3.20
CA PHE A 9 -6.95 -11.95 -2.70
C PHE A 9 -7.47 -12.51 -1.38
N VAL A 10 -7.56 -11.67 -0.37
CA VAL A 10 -8.04 -12.05 0.97
C VAL A 10 -9.43 -11.49 1.20
N SER A 11 -10.39 -12.38 1.40
CA SER A 11 -11.80 -12.08 1.65
C SER A 11 -12.22 -12.45 3.07
N ASN A 12 -13.20 -11.74 3.61
CA ASN A 12 -13.94 -12.18 4.80
C ASN A 12 -15.20 -12.99 4.44
N GLY A 13 -15.60 -12.98 3.17
CA GLY A 13 -16.77 -13.66 2.63
C GLY A 13 -18.12 -13.15 3.16
N LEU A 14 -18.13 -12.05 3.92
CA LEU A 14 -19.33 -11.53 4.60
C LEU A 14 -19.90 -10.28 3.95
N THR A 15 -19.09 -9.57 3.18
CA THR A 15 -19.45 -8.29 2.55
C THR A 15 -19.39 -8.39 1.04
N ASP A 16 -20.06 -7.49 0.33
CA ASP A 16 -19.85 -7.33 -1.10
C ASP A 16 -18.45 -6.75 -1.37
N GLU A 17 -17.62 -7.52 -2.05
CA GLU A 17 -16.24 -7.16 -2.40
C GLU A 17 -16.06 -6.94 -3.90
N THR A 18 -17.15 -6.74 -4.64
CA THR A 18 -17.16 -6.59 -6.10
C THR A 18 -16.17 -5.53 -6.59
N GLU A 19 -16.11 -4.36 -5.94
CA GLU A 19 -15.20 -3.28 -6.36
C GLU A 19 -13.72 -3.63 -6.14
N SER A 20 -13.38 -4.26 -5.03
CA SER A 20 -12.00 -4.74 -4.78
C SER A 20 -11.64 -5.89 -5.73
N LEU A 21 -12.60 -6.76 -6.05
CA LEU A 21 -12.42 -7.84 -7.02
C LEU A 21 -12.20 -7.30 -8.44
N LYS A 22 -12.90 -6.25 -8.86
CA LYS A 22 -12.62 -5.57 -10.14
C LYS A 22 -11.17 -5.06 -10.21
N GLN A 23 -10.69 -4.46 -9.13
CA GLN A 23 -9.31 -3.96 -9.07
C GLN A 23 -8.30 -5.10 -9.22
N VAL A 24 -8.44 -6.18 -8.45
CA VAL A 24 -7.50 -7.30 -8.49
C VAL A 24 -7.59 -8.11 -9.78
N LEU A 25 -8.78 -8.32 -10.32
CA LEU A 25 -8.96 -9.02 -11.61
C LEU A 25 -8.30 -8.23 -12.75
N SER A 26 -8.50 -6.91 -12.78
CA SER A 26 -7.85 -6.04 -13.76
C SER A 26 -6.32 -6.07 -13.61
N LEU A 27 -5.82 -6.03 -12.37
CA LEU A 27 -4.39 -6.12 -12.09
C LEU A 27 -3.82 -7.48 -12.53
N ALA A 28 -4.46 -8.59 -12.16
CA ALA A 28 -4.02 -9.93 -12.52
C ALA A 28 -3.97 -10.13 -14.02
N ARG A 29 -5.01 -9.67 -14.75
CA ARG A 29 -5.02 -9.69 -16.22
C ARG A 29 -3.88 -8.88 -16.82
N ASN A 30 -3.68 -7.65 -16.37
CA ASN A 30 -2.64 -6.76 -16.91
C ASN A 30 -1.21 -7.26 -16.64
N ASN A 31 -1.03 -8.04 -15.58
CA ASN A 31 0.26 -8.64 -15.20
C ASN A 31 0.42 -10.09 -15.71
N ASN A 32 -0.61 -10.68 -16.32
CA ASN A 32 -0.64 -12.11 -16.65
C ASN A 32 -0.33 -12.98 -15.41
N ALA A 33 -0.90 -12.60 -14.27
CA ALA A 33 -0.65 -13.20 -12.96
C ALA A 33 -1.67 -14.27 -12.62
N THR A 34 -1.27 -15.25 -11.81
CA THR A 34 -2.21 -16.17 -11.17
C THR A 34 -2.93 -15.46 -10.02
N LEU A 35 -4.22 -15.74 -9.85
CA LEU A 35 -5.03 -15.21 -8.77
C LEU A 35 -5.61 -16.34 -7.93
N ASN A 36 -5.26 -16.35 -6.65
CA ASN A 36 -5.87 -17.24 -5.65
C ASN A 36 -6.68 -16.40 -4.66
N VAL A 37 -7.70 -16.99 -4.10
CA VAL A 37 -8.58 -16.33 -3.13
C VAL A 37 -8.63 -17.13 -1.84
N LEU A 38 -8.40 -16.44 -0.72
CA LEU A 38 -8.44 -16.99 0.61
C LEU A 38 -9.55 -16.33 1.41
N ILE A 39 -10.54 -17.10 1.83
CA ILE A 39 -11.52 -16.67 2.83
C ILE A 39 -10.95 -16.98 4.21
N VAL A 40 -10.81 -15.94 5.04
CA VAL A 40 -10.38 -16.11 6.44
C VAL A 40 -11.53 -15.80 7.37
N CYS A 41 -11.98 -16.82 8.11
CA CYS A 41 -13.08 -16.69 9.05
C CYS A 41 -12.66 -17.05 10.48
N LEU A 42 -13.50 -16.68 11.43
CA LEU A 42 -13.28 -16.98 12.85
C LEU A 42 -13.42 -18.48 13.12
N GLU A 43 -12.80 -18.92 14.18
CA GLU A 43 -12.90 -20.28 14.66
C GLU A 43 -14.27 -20.53 15.30
N PHE A 44 -14.87 -21.66 14.96
CA PHE A 44 -16.10 -22.10 15.61
C PHE A 44 -15.79 -22.72 16.97
N SER A 45 -16.57 -22.36 17.97
CA SER A 45 -16.54 -23.10 19.26
C SER A 45 -17.03 -24.55 19.07
N ASP A 46 -16.57 -25.44 19.91
CA ASP A 46 -16.92 -26.88 19.83
C ASP A 46 -18.43 -27.11 19.73
N LEU A 47 -19.23 -26.32 20.46
CA LEU A 47 -20.69 -26.39 20.44
C LEU A 47 -21.33 -25.96 19.12
N MET A 48 -20.62 -25.19 18.31
CA MET A 48 -21.13 -24.64 17.05
C MET A 48 -20.53 -25.33 15.81
N THR A 49 -19.66 -26.31 15.99
CA THR A 49 -18.94 -27.00 14.88
C THR A 49 -19.89 -27.62 13.86
N VAL A 50 -21.07 -28.05 14.28
CA VAL A 50 -22.14 -28.61 13.41
C VAL A 50 -22.58 -27.62 12.32
N TYR A 51 -22.43 -26.33 12.55
CA TYR A 51 -22.80 -25.27 11.59
C TYR A 51 -21.66 -24.83 10.70
N LYS A 52 -20.44 -25.26 10.96
CA LYS A 52 -19.22 -24.84 10.28
C LYS A 52 -19.32 -25.02 8.77
N ASP A 53 -19.65 -26.22 8.31
CA ASP A 53 -19.69 -26.54 6.88
C ASP A 53 -20.72 -25.68 6.13
N LYS A 54 -21.88 -25.46 6.73
CA LYS A 54 -22.93 -24.59 6.17
C LYS A 54 -22.47 -23.14 6.09
N PHE A 55 -21.78 -22.66 7.11
CA PHE A 55 -21.27 -21.31 7.17
C PHE A 55 -20.17 -21.11 6.11
N GLU A 56 -19.18 -22.01 6.04
CA GLU A 56 -18.12 -21.95 5.02
C GLU A 56 -18.67 -22.02 3.61
N ALA A 57 -19.69 -22.85 3.37
CA ALA A 57 -20.39 -22.91 2.09
C ALA A 57 -21.10 -21.59 1.76
N SER A 58 -21.73 -20.94 2.73
CA SER A 58 -22.38 -19.64 2.53
C SER A 58 -21.36 -18.54 2.18
N LEU A 59 -20.20 -18.51 2.85
CA LEU A 59 -19.11 -17.55 2.55
C LEU A 59 -18.59 -17.74 1.12
N LYS A 60 -18.39 -19.01 0.69
CA LYS A 60 -17.97 -19.32 -0.68
C LYS A 60 -19.00 -18.86 -1.71
N THR A 61 -20.29 -19.12 -1.45
CA THR A 61 -21.38 -18.73 -2.36
C THR A 61 -21.44 -17.20 -2.51
N GLN A 62 -21.38 -16.46 -1.42
CA GLN A 62 -21.41 -15.00 -1.46
C GLN A 62 -20.19 -14.43 -2.22
N LEU A 63 -19.00 -14.97 -1.96
CA LEU A 63 -17.79 -14.54 -2.66
C LEU A 63 -17.85 -14.88 -4.15
N GLN A 64 -18.36 -16.06 -4.54
CA GLN A 64 -18.56 -16.43 -5.94
C GLN A 64 -19.49 -15.46 -6.66
N GLN A 65 -20.56 -14.99 -5.99
CA GLN A 65 -21.45 -13.98 -6.55
C GLN A 65 -20.68 -12.65 -6.79
N SER A 66 -19.90 -12.18 -5.85
CA SER A 66 -19.07 -10.98 -6.01
C SER A 66 -18.03 -11.14 -7.13
N ILE A 67 -17.39 -12.31 -7.23
CA ILE A 67 -16.44 -12.63 -8.33
C ILE A 67 -17.17 -12.58 -9.68
N GLN A 68 -18.35 -13.21 -9.79
CA GLN A 68 -19.13 -13.21 -11.03
C GLN A 68 -19.54 -11.78 -11.42
N SER A 69 -20.06 -11.00 -10.49
CA SER A 69 -20.40 -9.59 -10.72
C SER A 69 -19.20 -8.76 -11.21
N ALA A 70 -18.03 -8.98 -10.61
CA ALA A 70 -16.80 -8.31 -11.02
C ALA A 70 -16.33 -8.73 -12.42
N ARG A 71 -16.44 -10.02 -12.75
CA ARG A 71 -16.13 -10.57 -14.10
C ARG A 71 -17.04 -10.00 -15.17
N ASP A 72 -18.35 -9.98 -14.91
CA ASP A 72 -19.35 -9.45 -15.84
C ASP A 72 -19.07 -7.97 -16.13
N ALA A 73 -18.73 -7.18 -15.10
CA ALA A 73 -18.39 -5.77 -15.26
C ALA A 73 -17.11 -5.54 -16.08
N LEU A 74 -16.19 -6.51 -16.09
CA LEU A 74 -14.90 -6.45 -16.82
C LEU A 74 -14.91 -7.21 -18.13
N ASN A 75 -16.02 -7.86 -18.50
CA ASN A 75 -16.16 -8.78 -19.65
C ASN A 75 -15.07 -9.87 -19.63
N LEU A 76 -14.86 -10.51 -18.45
CA LEU A 76 -13.88 -11.58 -18.25
C LEU A 76 -14.58 -12.93 -18.10
N SER A 77 -14.14 -13.93 -18.85
CA SER A 77 -14.61 -15.31 -18.67
C SER A 77 -13.84 -16.04 -17.55
N GLU A 78 -14.38 -17.17 -17.09
CA GLU A 78 -13.68 -18.02 -16.12
C GLU A 78 -12.38 -18.61 -16.69
N THR A 79 -12.34 -18.85 -17.98
CA THR A 79 -11.17 -19.41 -18.66
C THR A 79 -10.04 -18.43 -18.83
N ASP A 80 -10.36 -17.11 -18.88
CA ASP A 80 -9.34 -16.05 -19.02
C ASP A 80 -8.50 -15.90 -17.76
N LEU A 81 -9.11 -16.08 -16.58
CA LEU A 81 -8.43 -15.99 -15.28
C LEU A 81 -9.07 -16.99 -14.30
N PRO A 82 -8.60 -18.24 -14.26
CA PRO A 82 -9.09 -19.22 -13.31
C PRO A 82 -8.77 -18.81 -11.87
N ILE A 83 -9.73 -18.98 -10.95
CA ILE A 83 -9.61 -18.60 -9.55
C ILE A 83 -9.83 -19.84 -8.67
N ASN A 84 -8.89 -20.11 -7.77
CA ASN A 84 -9.04 -21.12 -6.74
C ASN A 84 -9.43 -20.45 -5.42
N ILE A 85 -10.51 -20.93 -4.77
CA ILE A 85 -11.02 -20.38 -3.50
C ILE A 85 -10.74 -21.37 -2.38
N GLN A 86 -9.97 -20.92 -1.38
CA GLN A 86 -9.70 -21.68 -0.16
C GLN A 86 -10.36 -20.99 1.03
N VAL A 87 -10.74 -21.79 2.05
CA VAL A 87 -11.27 -21.28 3.32
C VAL A 87 -10.37 -21.73 4.45
N GLU A 88 -9.99 -20.80 5.29
CA GLU A 88 -9.30 -21.07 6.55
C GLU A 88 -10.06 -20.45 7.71
N SER A 89 -10.36 -21.29 8.72
CA SER A 89 -10.93 -20.85 9.98
C SER A 89 -9.90 -20.92 11.11
N GLY A 90 -9.98 -20.01 12.07
CA GLY A 90 -9.15 -20.03 13.26
C GLY A 90 -8.83 -18.65 13.84
N SER A 91 -8.09 -18.68 14.94
CA SER A 91 -7.62 -17.48 15.63
C SER A 91 -6.55 -16.73 14.82
N ILE A 92 -6.38 -15.43 15.10
CA ILE A 92 -5.34 -14.53 14.55
C ILE A 92 -5.29 -14.54 13.00
N PRO A 93 -6.31 -13.98 12.33
CA PRO A 93 -6.43 -13.99 10.87
C PRO A 93 -5.17 -13.51 10.12
N ALA A 94 -4.56 -12.41 10.56
CA ALA A 94 -3.38 -11.85 9.91
C ALA A 94 -2.19 -12.83 9.84
N ILE A 95 -1.95 -13.59 10.91
CA ILE A 95 -0.87 -14.59 10.96
C ILE A 95 -1.15 -15.73 9.97
N ARG A 96 -2.40 -16.16 9.85
CA ARG A 96 -2.80 -17.21 8.89
C ARG A 96 -2.58 -16.75 7.46
N ILE A 97 -3.01 -15.52 7.12
CA ILE A 97 -2.78 -14.93 5.81
C ILE A 97 -1.27 -14.90 5.49
N ILE A 98 -0.44 -14.44 6.43
CA ILE A 98 1.02 -14.35 6.21
C ILE A 98 1.64 -15.75 6.04
N ARG A 99 1.17 -16.76 6.78
CA ARG A 99 1.62 -18.16 6.59
C ARG A 99 1.28 -18.68 5.19
N GLN A 100 0.12 -18.36 4.66
CA GLN A 100 -0.23 -18.70 3.27
C GLN A 100 0.69 -18.00 2.26
N VAL A 101 1.02 -16.73 2.51
CA VAL A 101 2.00 -16.01 1.67
C VAL A 101 3.35 -16.72 1.67
N LEU A 102 3.86 -17.07 2.83
CA LEU A 102 5.17 -17.76 2.95
C LEU A 102 5.14 -19.15 2.30
N LYS A 103 4.08 -19.92 2.55
CA LYS A 103 3.92 -21.29 2.04
C LYS A 103 3.82 -21.35 0.52
N HIS A 104 3.12 -20.40 -0.10
CA HIS A 104 2.83 -20.42 -1.54
C HIS A 104 3.59 -19.34 -2.32
N SER A 105 4.48 -18.59 -1.67
CA SER A 105 5.33 -17.55 -2.29
C SER A 105 4.50 -16.52 -3.07
N TYR A 106 3.39 -16.06 -2.48
CA TYR A 106 2.63 -14.97 -3.08
C TYR A 106 3.47 -13.68 -3.09
N ASP A 107 3.42 -12.95 -4.20
CA ASP A 107 4.17 -11.72 -4.41
C ASP A 107 3.34 -10.44 -4.24
N LEU A 108 2.02 -10.58 -4.03
CA LEU A 108 1.10 -9.51 -3.66
C LEU A 108 -0.08 -10.07 -2.86
N ILE A 109 -0.42 -9.40 -1.76
CA ILE A 109 -1.75 -9.54 -1.11
C ILE A 109 -2.63 -8.37 -1.57
N VAL A 110 -3.88 -8.69 -1.94
CA VAL A 110 -4.94 -7.71 -2.14
C VAL A 110 -6.08 -8.02 -1.18
N LYS A 111 -6.55 -7.01 -0.47
CA LYS A 111 -7.64 -7.14 0.49
C LYS A 111 -8.53 -5.91 0.47
N ASN A 112 -9.85 -6.12 0.59
CA ASN A 112 -10.75 -5.01 0.86
C ASN A 112 -10.42 -4.39 2.22
N ALA A 113 -10.12 -3.10 2.25
CA ALA A 113 -9.91 -2.37 3.50
C ALA A 113 -11.24 -2.29 4.25
N ALA A 114 -11.30 -2.94 5.41
CA ALA A 114 -12.51 -2.85 6.23
C ALA A 114 -12.77 -1.41 6.64
N GLN A 115 -14.01 -0.97 6.50
CA GLN A 115 -14.41 0.36 6.91
C GLN A 115 -14.41 0.44 8.44
N LYS A 116 -13.75 1.45 8.98
CA LYS A 116 -13.99 1.92 10.34
C LYS A 116 -15.22 2.83 10.34
N ASP A 117 -15.81 3.06 11.50
CA ASP A 117 -17.03 3.87 11.64
C ASP A 117 -16.86 5.29 11.08
N ASP A 118 -15.64 5.84 11.13
CA ASP A 118 -15.27 7.15 10.60
C ASP A 118 -14.75 7.13 9.15
N GLY A 119 -14.60 5.95 8.55
CA GLY A 119 -14.05 5.76 7.21
C GLY A 119 -12.56 6.09 7.06
N ILE A 120 -11.86 6.37 8.17
CA ILE A 120 -10.47 6.85 8.17
C ILE A 120 -9.52 5.75 8.68
N GLY A 121 -8.36 5.62 8.03
CA GLY A 121 -7.32 4.67 8.41
C GLY A 121 -7.68 3.21 8.12
N PHE A 122 -6.99 2.29 8.73
CA PHE A 122 -7.07 0.84 8.50
C PHE A 122 -7.34 0.08 9.80
N THR A 123 -7.93 -1.11 9.70
CA THR A 123 -8.25 -1.96 10.86
C THR A 123 -7.01 -2.63 11.45
N ALA A 124 -7.18 -3.25 12.63
CA ALA A 124 -6.08 -3.96 13.29
C ALA A 124 -5.48 -5.08 12.42
N ILE A 125 -6.32 -5.82 11.67
CA ILE A 125 -5.86 -6.88 10.75
C ILE A 125 -5.04 -6.27 9.62
N ASP A 126 -5.51 -5.17 9.03
CA ASP A 126 -4.80 -4.48 7.95
C ASP A 126 -3.43 -3.97 8.42
N MET A 127 -3.38 -3.37 9.61
CA MET A 127 -2.13 -2.90 10.22
C MET A 127 -1.14 -4.03 10.53
N GLU A 128 -1.64 -5.19 10.99
CA GLU A 128 -0.79 -6.37 11.18
C GLU A 128 -0.20 -6.89 9.86
N LEU A 129 -0.98 -6.92 8.78
CA LEU A 129 -0.49 -7.26 7.44
C LEU A 129 0.58 -6.25 6.98
N LEU A 130 0.31 -4.95 7.11
CA LEU A 130 1.25 -3.90 6.74
C LEU A 130 2.58 -3.98 7.54
N ARG A 131 2.54 -4.41 8.79
CA ARG A 131 3.73 -4.58 9.63
C ARG A 131 4.52 -5.85 9.31
N LYS A 132 3.83 -6.98 9.10
CA LYS A 132 4.45 -8.32 9.17
C LYS A 132 4.50 -9.09 7.85
N CYS A 133 3.70 -8.72 6.85
CA CYS A 133 3.67 -9.43 5.57
C CYS A 133 4.97 -9.21 4.78
N PRO A 134 5.62 -10.26 4.25
CA PRO A 134 6.88 -10.12 3.51
C PRO A 134 6.69 -9.58 2.09
N CYS A 135 5.54 -9.79 1.48
CA CYS A 135 5.23 -9.24 0.16
C CYS A 135 4.46 -7.91 0.25
N PRO A 136 4.36 -7.14 -0.85
CA PRO A 136 3.47 -6.00 -0.96
C PRO A 136 2.04 -6.29 -0.53
N VAL A 137 1.40 -5.29 0.08
CA VAL A 137 0.00 -5.36 0.54
C VAL A 137 -0.80 -4.24 -0.10
N TRP A 138 -1.81 -4.59 -0.87
CA TRP A 138 -2.76 -3.65 -1.43
C TRP A 138 -4.07 -3.70 -0.66
N LEU A 139 -4.36 -2.65 0.06
CA LEU A 139 -5.62 -2.43 0.76
C LEU A 139 -6.54 -1.60 -0.13
N CYS A 140 -7.54 -2.25 -0.72
CA CYS A 140 -8.47 -1.63 -1.64
C CYS A 140 -9.61 -0.93 -0.89
N ARG A 141 -9.96 0.26 -1.36
CA ARG A 141 -11.22 0.94 -1.04
C ARG A 141 -12.08 1.05 -2.29
N PRO A 142 -13.40 1.18 -2.16
CA PRO A 142 -14.26 1.46 -3.30
C PRO A 142 -13.80 2.72 -4.04
N ILE A 143 -13.68 2.64 -5.37
CA ILE A 143 -13.36 3.76 -6.24
C ILE A 143 -14.55 3.97 -7.15
N GLU A 144 -15.27 5.09 -6.96
CA GLU A 144 -16.49 5.40 -7.72
C GLU A 144 -16.21 5.96 -9.12
N ARG A 145 -14.96 6.34 -9.37
CA ARG A 145 -14.55 6.94 -10.65
C ARG A 145 -14.36 5.88 -11.73
N HIS A 146 -14.61 6.29 -12.98
CA HIS A 146 -14.19 5.51 -14.12
C HIS A 146 -12.66 5.34 -14.12
N ARG A 147 -12.19 4.22 -14.60
CA ARG A 147 -10.77 3.84 -14.58
C ARG A 147 -9.83 4.94 -15.10
N ASP A 148 -10.20 5.59 -16.20
CA ASP A 148 -9.41 6.64 -16.84
C ASP A 148 -9.35 7.95 -16.05
N ASN A 149 -10.05 8.02 -14.91
CA ASN A 149 -10.08 9.17 -14.01
C ASN A 149 -9.53 8.83 -12.60
N ILE A 150 -8.95 7.65 -12.42
CA ILE A 150 -8.34 7.24 -11.15
C ILE A 150 -7.02 7.98 -10.97
N HIS A 151 -6.88 8.70 -9.87
CA HIS A 151 -5.68 9.45 -9.54
C HIS A 151 -4.71 8.61 -8.70
N VAL A 152 -3.49 8.45 -9.21
CA VAL A 152 -2.43 7.69 -8.53
C VAL A 152 -1.37 8.65 -7.99
N ALA A 153 -0.96 8.40 -6.74
CA ALA A 153 0.18 9.08 -6.15
C ALA A 153 1.18 8.09 -5.54
N VAL A 154 2.44 8.53 -5.47
CA VAL A 154 3.50 7.84 -4.73
C VAL A 154 4.13 8.79 -3.73
N ALA A 155 4.29 8.32 -2.48
CA ALA A 155 5.01 9.06 -1.45
C ALA A 155 6.44 8.50 -1.33
N ILE A 156 7.43 9.39 -1.52
CA ILE A 156 8.84 9.02 -1.59
C ILE A 156 9.68 9.93 -0.71
N ASP A 157 10.62 9.30 -0.01
CA ASP A 157 11.75 9.97 0.59
C ASP A 157 13.00 9.64 -0.24
N PRO A 158 13.62 10.62 -0.91
CA PRO A 158 14.79 10.38 -1.76
C PRO A 158 16.09 10.25 -0.95
N ILE A 159 16.08 10.68 0.32
CA ILE A 159 17.26 10.62 1.19
C ILE A 159 17.26 9.25 1.90
N SER A 160 18.16 8.38 1.51
CA SER A 160 18.39 7.11 2.18
C SER A 160 19.88 6.79 2.18
N ASP A 161 20.42 6.51 3.35
CA ASP A 161 21.81 6.09 3.51
C ASP A 161 22.01 4.61 3.16
N GLU A 162 20.93 3.85 3.05
CA GLU A 162 20.95 2.42 2.78
C GLU A 162 20.53 2.11 1.34
N LYS A 163 21.29 1.22 0.69
CA LYS A 163 20.97 0.73 -0.65
C LYS A 163 19.54 0.17 -0.74
N ALA A 164 19.09 -0.58 0.28
CA ALA A 164 17.77 -1.17 0.31
C ALA A 164 16.65 -0.13 0.28
N GLY A 165 16.83 1.02 0.94
CA GLY A 165 15.88 2.15 0.88
C GLY A 165 15.85 2.81 -0.49
N HIS A 166 17.02 2.97 -1.12
CA HIS A 166 17.12 3.52 -2.47
C HIS A 166 16.45 2.61 -3.51
N ASP A 167 16.74 1.30 -3.45
CA ASP A 167 16.13 0.30 -4.34
C ASP A 167 14.59 0.23 -4.14
N LEU A 168 14.11 0.37 -2.89
CA LEU A 168 12.68 0.46 -2.61
C LEU A 168 12.06 1.68 -3.27
N SER A 169 12.70 2.84 -3.17
CA SER A 169 12.19 4.09 -3.76
C SER A 169 12.10 4.02 -5.29
N ILE A 170 13.07 3.40 -5.95
CA ILE A 170 13.01 3.12 -7.39
C ILE A 170 11.82 2.21 -7.71
N ARG A 171 11.65 1.11 -6.98
CA ARG A 171 10.55 0.17 -7.17
C ARG A 171 9.18 0.82 -6.93
N LEU A 172 9.06 1.73 -5.95
CA LEU A 172 7.85 2.50 -5.70
C LEU A 172 7.49 3.36 -6.92
N LEU A 173 8.47 4.05 -7.53
CA LEU A 173 8.28 4.85 -8.74
C LEU A 173 7.82 3.99 -9.94
N GLU A 174 8.49 2.87 -10.19
CA GLU A 174 8.19 1.97 -11.32
C GLU A 174 6.76 1.37 -11.21
N ILE A 175 6.39 0.88 -10.02
CA ILE A 175 5.05 0.32 -9.78
C ILE A 175 3.98 1.40 -9.92
N SER A 176 4.22 2.58 -9.33
CA SER A 176 3.26 3.68 -9.39
C SER A 176 3.07 4.19 -10.80
N ARG A 177 4.14 4.25 -11.62
CA ARG A 177 4.03 4.61 -13.04
C ARG A 177 3.20 3.58 -13.80
N SER A 178 3.48 2.30 -13.59
CA SER A 178 2.70 1.22 -14.22
C SER A 178 1.22 1.24 -13.83
N LEU A 179 0.89 1.60 -12.58
CA LEU A 179 -0.50 1.79 -12.15
C LEU A 179 -1.14 2.98 -12.85
N ALA A 180 -0.46 4.14 -12.86
CA ALA A 180 -0.95 5.36 -13.49
C ALA A 180 -1.16 5.19 -15.00
N ASP A 181 -0.30 4.43 -15.71
CA ASP A 181 -0.46 4.11 -17.13
C ASP A 181 -1.77 3.37 -17.42
N ASN A 182 -2.27 2.63 -16.44
CA ASN A 182 -3.53 1.91 -16.53
C ASN A 182 -4.73 2.70 -15.98
N CYS A 183 -4.54 3.96 -15.61
CA CYS A 183 -5.53 4.86 -15.03
C CYS A 183 -5.60 6.16 -15.86
N ASP A 184 -5.56 7.34 -15.22
CA ASP A 184 -5.58 8.67 -15.87
C ASP A 184 -4.27 9.03 -16.58
N ASN A 185 -3.32 8.13 -16.60
CA ASN A 185 -1.96 8.30 -17.14
C ASN A 185 -1.14 9.43 -16.48
N LYS A 186 -1.55 9.90 -15.30
CA LYS A 186 -0.86 10.92 -14.52
C LYS A 186 -0.33 10.33 -13.22
N LEU A 187 0.98 10.45 -12.99
CA LEU A 187 1.61 10.08 -11.72
C LEU A 187 1.92 11.31 -10.88
N ASN A 188 1.36 11.40 -9.68
CA ASN A 188 1.70 12.40 -8.70
C ASN A 188 2.79 11.86 -7.77
N ILE A 189 3.95 12.51 -7.73
CA ILE A 189 5.06 12.17 -6.82
C ILE A 189 5.04 13.18 -5.68
N ILE A 190 4.81 12.71 -4.45
CA ILE A 190 4.81 13.54 -3.24
C ILE A 190 6.09 13.26 -2.47
N SER A 191 6.90 14.29 -2.26
CA SER A 191 8.14 14.20 -1.51
C SER A 191 8.22 15.35 -0.52
N CYS A 192 8.33 15.02 0.75
CA CYS A 192 8.31 16.00 1.84
C CYS A 192 9.73 16.21 2.37
N TRP A 193 10.06 17.47 2.65
CA TRP A 193 11.33 17.86 3.26
C TRP A 193 11.09 18.86 4.38
N ASP A 194 11.97 18.89 5.36
CA ASP A 194 11.96 19.89 6.41
C ASP A 194 13.37 20.12 6.95
N HIS A 195 13.58 21.27 7.60
CA HIS A 195 14.82 21.59 8.29
C HIS A 195 14.61 21.39 9.80
N GLU A 196 14.95 20.20 10.31
CA GLU A 196 14.65 19.75 11.68
C GLU A 196 15.09 20.72 12.76
N LEU A 197 16.24 21.39 12.57
CA LEU A 197 16.79 22.29 13.56
C LEU A 197 16.31 23.74 13.47
N GLU A 198 15.58 24.13 12.42
CA GLU A 198 15.20 25.53 12.21
C GLU A 198 14.42 26.12 13.38
N GLY A 199 13.38 25.39 13.83
CA GLY A 199 12.56 25.82 14.97
C GLY A 199 13.36 25.93 16.25
N PHE A 200 14.29 25.00 16.48
CA PHE A 200 15.18 25.02 17.64
C PHE A 200 16.14 26.20 17.58
N LEU A 201 16.77 26.42 16.42
CA LEU A 201 17.77 27.48 16.24
C LEU A 201 17.15 28.88 16.32
N LYS A 202 15.94 29.07 15.77
CA LYS A 202 15.22 30.36 15.87
C LYS A 202 14.79 30.71 17.28
N ASN A 203 14.46 29.70 18.10
CA ASN A 203 13.90 29.95 19.45
C ASN A 203 14.92 29.74 20.57
N ASN A 204 16.19 29.49 20.23
CA ASN A 204 17.23 29.27 21.25
C ASN A 204 17.88 30.56 21.65
N MET A 205 17.66 31.00 22.93
CA MET A 205 18.22 32.24 23.48
C MET A 205 19.74 32.19 23.67
N TRP A 206 20.37 31.05 23.58
CA TRP A 206 21.81 30.84 23.83
C TRP A 206 22.65 30.84 22.55
N ILE A 207 22.00 30.76 21.39
CA ILE A 207 22.66 30.67 20.08
C ILE A 207 22.18 31.86 19.23
N ASP A 208 23.06 32.82 19.03
CA ASP A 208 22.80 33.96 18.11
C ASP A 208 23.25 33.57 16.71
N ILE A 209 22.28 33.15 15.91
CA ILE A 209 22.52 32.79 14.50
C ILE A 209 21.97 33.92 13.62
N PRO A 210 22.80 34.51 12.76
CA PRO A 210 22.32 35.48 11.79
C PRO A 210 21.21 34.91 10.89
N ASP A 211 20.13 35.66 10.68
CA ASP A 211 18.97 35.22 9.85
C ASP A 211 19.37 34.75 8.44
N ASN A 212 20.36 35.41 7.83
CA ASN A 212 20.87 35.04 6.52
C ASN A 212 21.59 33.68 6.55
N ALA A 213 22.28 33.32 7.64
CA ALA A 213 22.94 32.02 7.75
C ALA A 213 21.92 30.90 7.92
N LEU A 214 20.87 31.12 8.73
CA LEU A 214 19.80 30.15 8.91
C LEU A 214 18.98 29.98 7.61
N SER A 215 18.60 31.07 6.96
CA SER A 215 17.88 31.02 5.67
C SER A 215 18.67 30.24 4.62
N LYS A 216 19.98 30.48 4.52
CA LYS A 216 20.85 29.74 3.60
C LYS A 216 20.91 28.25 3.95
N SER A 217 20.97 27.89 5.23
CA SER A 217 20.94 26.49 5.68
C SER A 217 19.63 25.77 5.27
N VAL A 218 18.49 26.47 5.38
CA VAL A 218 17.18 25.95 4.95
C VAL A 218 17.14 25.74 3.44
N GLU A 219 17.68 26.71 2.67
CA GLU A 219 17.78 26.57 1.22
C GLU A 219 18.69 25.40 0.81
N ASP A 220 19.84 25.24 1.46
CA ASP A 220 20.77 24.14 1.19
C ASP A 220 20.12 22.76 1.45
N VAL A 221 19.31 22.62 2.51
CA VAL A 221 18.57 21.39 2.81
C VAL A 221 17.52 21.13 1.73
N ARG A 222 16.74 22.15 1.35
CA ARG A 222 15.73 22.05 0.27
C ARG A 222 16.37 21.58 -1.02
N ASP A 223 17.45 22.23 -1.43
CA ASP A 223 18.09 21.98 -2.73
C ASP A 223 18.76 20.60 -2.77
N LYS A 224 19.42 20.18 -1.71
CA LYS A 224 19.96 18.81 -1.59
C LYS A 224 18.86 17.75 -1.71
N HIS A 225 17.74 17.97 -1.01
CA HIS A 225 16.62 17.04 -1.08
C HIS A 225 16.00 16.99 -2.48
N TYR A 226 15.86 18.14 -3.15
CA TYR A 226 15.31 18.24 -4.49
C TYR A 226 16.21 17.56 -5.52
N ILE A 227 17.53 17.80 -5.47
CA ILE A 227 18.52 17.15 -6.33
C ILE A 227 18.46 15.62 -6.17
N ALA A 228 18.41 15.12 -4.91
CA ALA A 228 18.29 13.68 -4.65
C ALA A 228 16.99 13.11 -5.24
N LEU A 229 15.88 13.85 -5.19
CA LEU A 229 14.61 13.46 -5.79
C LEU A 229 14.69 13.36 -7.31
N GLU A 230 15.28 14.37 -7.96
CA GLU A 230 15.47 14.35 -9.42
C GLU A 230 16.37 13.20 -9.88
N GLU A 231 17.47 12.95 -9.16
CA GLU A 231 18.35 11.82 -9.44
C GLU A 231 17.63 10.47 -9.30
N LEU A 232 16.80 10.33 -8.26
CA LEU A 232 16.02 9.12 -8.03
C LEU A 232 15.00 8.88 -9.16
N ILE A 233 14.25 9.92 -9.56
CA ILE A 233 13.32 9.85 -10.69
C ILE A 233 14.07 9.49 -11.98
N LYS A 234 15.22 10.07 -12.23
CA LYS A 234 16.04 9.74 -13.39
C LYS A 234 16.52 8.29 -13.36
N LYS A 235 16.96 7.79 -12.21
CA LYS A 235 17.43 6.41 -12.04
C LYS A 235 16.31 5.38 -12.22
N SER A 236 15.08 5.71 -11.84
CA SER A 236 13.91 4.82 -12.01
C SER A 236 13.50 4.67 -13.49
N ASN A 237 14.05 5.49 -14.36
CA ASN A 237 13.77 5.48 -15.82
C ASN A 237 12.26 5.54 -16.17
N ILE A 238 11.42 6.08 -15.26
CA ILE A 238 10.02 6.33 -15.54
C ILE A 238 9.85 7.53 -16.46
N SER A 239 8.81 7.51 -17.29
CA SER A 239 8.49 8.56 -18.24
C SER A 239 6.98 8.83 -18.29
N GLY A 240 6.56 9.78 -19.11
CA GLY A 240 5.15 10.12 -19.29
C GLY A 240 4.72 11.33 -18.46
N ASN A 241 3.42 11.42 -18.15
CA ASN A 241 2.87 12.56 -17.41
C ASN A 241 3.16 12.40 -15.90
N ILE A 242 4.17 13.12 -15.42
CA ILE A 242 4.63 13.09 -14.03
C ILE A 242 4.49 14.49 -13.44
N GLN A 243 3.83 14.60 -12.31
CA GLN A 243 3.76 15.84 -11.52
C GLN A 243 4.48 15.64 -10.18
N VAL A 244 5.53 16.42 -9.95
CA VAL A 244 6.32 16.39 -8.70
C VAL A 244 5.80 17.44 -7.74
N HIS A 245 5.47 17.00 -6.53
CA HIS A 245 5.09 17.83 -5.40
C HIS A 245 6.22 17.77 -4.35
N HIS A 246 7.17 18.70 -4.45
CA HIS A 246 8.26 18.86 -3.48
C HIS A 246 7.80 19.81 -2.37
N VAL A 247 7.42 19.26 -1.23
CA VAL A 247 6.63 19.95 -0.21
C VAL A 247 7.44 20.11 1.08
N ARG A 248 7.45 21.33 1.63
CA ARG A 248 8.02 21.58 2.95
C ARG A 248 7.04 21.19 4.04
N GLY A 249 7.47 20.37 5.00
CA GLY A 249 6.74 19.98 6.21
C GLY A 249 6.80 18.49 6.50
N GLU A 250 6.29 18.13 7.66
CA GLU A 250 6.30 16.75 8.15
C GLU A 250 5.45 15.82 7.26
N PRO A 251 6.00 14.69 6.78
CA PRO A 251 5.30 13.75 5.90
C PRO A 251 3.96 13.28 6.47
N GLN A 252 3.89 13.01 7.78
CA GLN A 252 2.68 12.55 8.48
C GLN A 252 1.51 13.56 8.48
N ARG A 253 1.79 14.82 8.15
CA ARG A 253 0.78 15.87 7.99
C ARG A 253 0.53 16.16 6.51
N MET A 254 1.62 16.29 5.75
CA MET A 254 1.53 16.75 4.36
C MET A 254 0.96 15.68 3.42
N ILE A 255 1.36 14.40 3.57
CA ILE A 255 0.90 13.34 2.66
C ILE A 255 -0.61 13.15 2.73
N PRO A 256 -1.26 12.97 3.90
CA PRO A 256 -2.72 12.87 3.96
C PRO A 256 -3.44 14.11 3.41
N GLN A 257 -2.92 15.30 3.66
CA GLN A 257 -3.47 16.55 3.11
C GLN A 257 -3.42 16.53 1.57
N PHE A 258 -2.27 16.21 0.97
CA PHE A 258 -2.15 16.11 -0.49
C PHE A 258 -3.04 15.01 -1.10
N VAL A 259 -3.21 13.89 -0.39
CA VAL A 259 -4.15 12.84 -0.80
C VAL A 259 -5.57 13.39 -0.89
N ASP A 260 -6.01 14.17 0.10
CA ASP A 260 -7.35 14.78 0.12
C ASP A 260 -7.47 15.91 -0.94
N ASP A 261 -6.50 16.83 -1.03
CA ASP A 261 -6.50 17.99 -1.95
C ASP A 261 -6.49 17.58 -3.42
N LEU A 262 -5.66 16.59 -3.77
CA LEU A 262 -5.54 16.05 -5.13
C LEU A 262 -6.56 14.96 -5.42
N LYS A 263 -7.39 14.59 -4.44
CA LYS A 263 -8.39 13.52 -4.53
C LYS A 263 -7.76 12.22 -5.05
N ILE A 264 -6.66 11.81 -4.42
CA ILE A 264 -5.93 10.59 -4.77
C ILE A 264 -6.78 9.38 -4.42
N ASP A 265 -6.93 8.46 -5.36
CA ASP A 265 -7.66 7.21 -5.20
C ASP A 265 -6.74 6.06 -4.75
N ILE A 266 -5.47 6.08 -5.22
CA ILE A 266 -4.47 5.07 -4.89
C ILE A 266 -3.17 5.76 -4.47
N LEU A 267 -2.76 5.53 -3.22
CA LEU A 267 -1.44 5.93 -2.72
C LEU A 267 -0.50 4.73 -2.69
N VAL A 268 0.70 4.89 -3.23
CA VAL A 268 1.79 3.91 -3.14
C VAL A 268 2.86 4.45 -2.20
N MET A 269 3.29 3.65 -1.20
CA MET A 269 4.34 4.09 -0.27
C MET A 269 5.09 2.93 0.36
N GLY A 270 6.27 3.20 0.90
CA GLY A 270 7.00 2.29 1.76
C GLY A 270 6.47 2.32 3.20
N THR A 271 6.53 1.20 3.91
CA THR A 271 6.03 1.10 5.30
C THR A 271 7.10 0.81 6.34
N VAL A 272 8.34 0.56 5.94
CA VAL A 272 9.43 0.19 6.88
C VAL A 272 10.26 1.42 7.23
N ALA A 273 10.58 1.57 8.52
CA ALA A 273 11.50 2.58 8.99
C ALA A 273 12.94 2.28 8.56
N ARG A 274 13.72 3.34 8.38
CA ARG A 274 15.17 3.27 8.21
C ARG A 274 15.80 2.92 9.55
N THR A 275 16.01 1.65 9.88
CA THR A 275 16.83 1.35 11.06
C THR A 275 17.39 -0.06 11.03
N GLY A 276 18.68 -0.19 11.31
CA GLY A 276 19.42 -1.42 11.56
C GLY A 276 19.09 -2.09 12.89
N ILE A 277 17.85 -2.08 13.34
CA ILE A 277 17.41 -2.86 14.50
C ILE A 277 16.79 -4.14 13.96
N ASP A 278 17.31 -5.29 14.39
CA ASP A 278 16.74 -6.60 14.14
C ASP A 278 15.29 -6.65 14.66
N GLY A 279 14.33 -6.55 13.74
CA GLY A 279 12.91 -6.52 14.07
C GLY A 279 12.20 -5.41 13.30
N PHE A 280 11.77 -5.73 12.10
CA PHE A 280 11.13 -4.79 11.18
C PHE A 280 9.84 -4.22 11.76
N ILE A 281 9.89 -2.95 12.10
CA ILE A 281 8.76 -2.18 12.61
C ILE A 281 8.27 -1.27 11.49
N CYS A 282 6.97 -1.19 11.29
CA CYS A 282 6.40 -0.11 10.49
C CYS A 282 6.89 1.21 11.08
N GLY A 283 7.45 2.10 10.26
CA GLY A 283 7.97 3.38 10.76
C GLY A 283 6.87 4.22 11.37
N ASN A 284 7.16 4.93 12.45
CA ASN A 284 6.20 5.82 13.13
C ASN A 284 5.56 6.81 12.14
N THR A 285 6.34 7.37 11.23
CA THR A 285 5.84 8.26 10.17
C THR A 285 4.82 7.56 9.28
N ALA A 286 5.14 6.33 8.82
CA ALA A 286 4.22 5.55 8.01
C ALA A 286 2.93 5.21 8.78
N GLU A 287 3.03 4.77 10.05
CA GLU A 287 1.85 4.48 10.87
C GLU A 287 0.95 5.69 11.06
N ASN A 288 1.52 6.86 11.31
CA ASN A 288 0.77 8.10 11.46
C ASN A 288 0.06 8.53 10.15
N ILE A 289 0.69 8.29 9.00
CA ILE A 289 0.05 8.50 7.69
C ILE A 289 -1.11 7.53 7.53
N LEU A 290 -0.86 6.23 7.74
CA LEU A 290 -1.84 5.16 7.56
C LEU A 290 -3.12 5.35 8.37
N GLN A 291 -3.01 5.93 9.58
CA GLN A 291 -4.17 6.22 10.44
C GLN A 291 -5.08 7.32 9.89
N LYS A 292 -4.62 8.13 8.93
CA LYS A 292 -5.34 9.28 8.37
C LYS A 292 -5.80 9.08 6.93
N LEU A 293 -5.37 7.99 6.27
CA LEU A 293 -5.69 7.75 4.86
C LEU A 293 -7.15 7.37 4.65
N LYS A 294 -7.73 7.90 3.57
CA LYS A 294 -9.08 7.60 3.08
C LYS A 294 -9.09 6.90 1.71
N CYS A 295 -7.95 6.80 1.05
CA CYS A 295 -7.78 6.18 -0.27
C CYS A 295 -7.30 4.73 -0.17
N SER A 296 -7.27 4.03 -1.30
CA SER A 296 -6.60 2.73 -1.42
C SER A 296 -5.09 2.89 -1.19
N LEU A 297 -4.48 1.87 -0.61
CA LEU A 297 -3.04 1.87 -0.29
C LEU A 297 -2.35 0.66 -0.90
N LEU A 298 -1.31 0.89 -1.69
CA LEU A 298 -0.34 -0.14 -2.03
C LEU A 298 0.96 0.10 -1.24
N ALA A 299 1.21 -0.76 -0.29
CA ALA A 299 2.35 -0.67 0.63
C ALA A 299 3.45 -1.65 0.22
N LEU A 300 4.68 -1.16 0.08
CA LEU A 300 5.86 -1.96 -0.24
C LEU A 300 6.84 -1.99 0.92
N LYS A 301 7.67 -3.03 0.91
CA LYS A 301 8.81 -3.20 1.81
C LYS A 301 10.11 -3.33 1.03
N PRO A 302 11.25 -2.97 1.64
CA PRO A 302 12.55 -3.17 1.01
C PRO A 302 12.81 -4.65 0.72
N ASN A 303 13.59 -4.92 -0.30
CA ASN A 303 14.06 -6.26 -0.60
C ASN A 303 14.84 -6.82 0.60
N GLY A 304 14.64 -8.10 0.90
CA GLY A 304 15.25 -8.74 2.06
C GLY A 304 14.47 -8.57 3.37
N PHE A 305 13.28 -7.94 3.33
CA PHE A 305 12.40 -7.96 4.50
C PHE A 305 12.06 -9.39 4.90
N VAL A 306 12.34 -9.75 6.14
CA VAL A 306 12.01 -11.06 6.72
C VAL A 306 10.81 -10.90 7.64
N SER A 307 9.76 -11.68 7.38
CA SER A 307 8.58 -11.67 8.25
C SER A 307 8.93 -12.22 9.63
N PRO A 308 8.42 -11.62 10.72
CA PRO A 308 8.51 -12.21 12.06
C PRO A 308 7.60 -13.44 12.23
N VAL A 309 6.77 -13.73 11.24
CA VAL A 309 5.87 -14.91 11.23
C VAL A 309 6.61 -16.09 10.60
N THR A 310 6.58 -17.22 11.28
CA THR A 310 7.11 -18.48 10.77
C THR A 310 5.98 -19.40 10.30
N VAL A 311 6.29 -20.28 9.33
CA VAL A 311 5.37 -21.30 8.79
C VAL A 311 5.21 -22.44 9.77
#